data_d1c4a1a64f64cc8cbb4ec77d236b4d31
#
_entry.id   d1c4a1a64f64cc8cbb4ec77d236b4d31
#
_cell.length_a   1.000
_cell.length_b   1.000
_cell.length_c   1.000
_cell.angle_alpha   90.00
_cell.angle_beta   90.00
_cell.angle_gamma   90.00
#
_symmetry.space_group_name_H-M   'P 1'
#
loop_
_entity.id
_entity.type
_entity.pdbx_description
1 polymer ?
#
loop_
_entity_poly.entity_id
_entity_poly.type
_entity_poly.pdbx_seq_one_letter_code
_entity_poly.pdbx_strand_id
1 'polypeptide(L)'
;MKVAVVGAGTAGLYCIIDLLETLPEFVKIDLIHSRFINPIEVGESSLVNFPHALSCGVDYVHHFDSEELGSTIKYGVKFKNWNKAGFIPFASGSYGIQFDTTKLPQFVIPRLHEMYPNFSERLKTVKEIKSLGKQVSVDGNKYDYVIDCRGYPEDYSDYIITDKVYLDSGIVVKSFTPGDWEYTYHIAHEHGWMFGIPLQKTTGWGYLWNSEVTSELEAQSNPVSYTHLRAHETHE
;
A
#
# COMPACT_ATOMS: atom_id res chain seq x y z
N MET A 1 -5.03 25.26 -13.36
CA MET A 1 -4.22 24.64 -12.31
C MET A 1 -3.78 23.27 -12.81
N LYS A 2 -2.54 22.88 -12.52
CA LYS A 2 -1.95 21.61 -12.93
C LYS A 2 -1.30 20.94 -11.71
N VAL A 3 -1.70 19.72 -11.43
CA VAL A 3 -1.21 18.91 -10.30
C VAL A 3 -0.50 17.68 -10.84
N ALA A 4 0.62 17.28 -10.22
CA ALA A 4 1.24 16.00 -10.46
C ALA A 4 1.22 15.13 -9.21
N VAL A 5 0.92 13.85 -9.39
CA VAL A 5 1.16 12.80 -8.40
C VAL A 5 2.27 11.91 -8.93
N VAL A 6 3.33 11.75 -8.16
CA VAL A 6 4.52 10.98 -8.58
C VAL A 6 4.56 9.67 -7.79
N GLY A 7 4.38 8.56 -8.50
CA GLY A 7 4.28 7.21 -7.95
C GLY A 7 2.88 6.61 -8.09
N ALA A 8 2.81 5.38 -8.60
CA ALA A 8 1.56 4.62 -8.81
C ALA A 8 1.41 3.46 -7.82
N GLY A 9 2.01 3.57 -6.63
CA GLY A 9 1.70 2.70 -5.50
C GLY A 9 0.33 3.04 -4.88
N THR A 10 -0.06 2.32 -3.86
CA THR A 10 -1.35 2.49 -3.17
C THR A 10 -1.59 3.95 -2.74
N ALA A 11 -0.59 4.62 -2.16
CA ALA A 11 -0.71 6.02 -1.75
C ALA A 11 -0.97 6.96 -2.92
N GLY A 12 -0.24 6.80 -4.05
CA GLY A 12 -0.39 7.65 -5.23
C GLY A 12 -1.73 7.44 -5.93
N LEU A 13 -2.17 6.19 -6.07
CA LEU A 13 -3.46 5.88 -6.69
C LEU A 13 -4.64 6.34 -5.82
N TYR A 14 -4.55 6.16 -4.51
CA TYR A 14 -5.55 6.68 -3.58
C TYR A 14 -5.65 8.21 -3.65
N CYS A 15 -4.49 8.89 -3.63
CA CYS A 15 -4.42 10.34 -3.73
C CYS A 15 -5.02 10.86 -5.05
N ILE A 16 -4.74 10.20 -6.18
CA ILE A 16 -5.25 10.63 -7.49
C ILE A 16 -6.76 10.46 -7.59
N ILE A 17 -7.31 9.39 -7.05
CA ILE A 17 -8.76 9.17 -6.96
C ILE A 17 -9.40 10.31 -6.18
N ASP A 18 -8.89 10.60 -4.98
CA ASP A 18 -9.42 11.67 -4.13
C ASP A 18 -9.36 13.06 -4.80
N LEU A 19 -8.25 13.36 -5.49
CA LEU A 19 -8.10 14.60 -6.23
C LEU A 19 -9.08 14.72 -7.41
N LEU A 20 -9.30 13.64 -8.15
CA LEU A 20 -10.22 13.63 -9.30
C LEU A 20 -11.67 13.76 -8.88
N GLU A 21 -12.04 13.18 -7.73
CA GLU A 21 -13.38 13.27 -7.16
C GLU A 21 -13.67 14.66 -6.53
N THR A 22 -12.65 15.30 -5.97
CA THR A 22 -12.85 16.53 -5.18
C THR A 22 -12.56 17.81 -5.94
N LEU A 23 -11.66 17.78 -6.92
CA LEU A 23 -11.27 18.98 -7.67
C LEU A 23 -12.10 19.15 -8.95
N PRO A 24 -12.37 20.41 -9.36
CA PRO A 24 -13.10 20.67 -10.60
C PRO A 24 -12.36 20.16 -11.84
N GLU A 25 -13.08 19.73 -12.89
CA GLU A 25 -12.53 19.16 -14.13
C GLU A 25 -11.52 20.10 -14.87
N PHE A 26 -11.56 21.40 -14.64
CA PHE A 26 -10.57 22.29 -15.24
C PHE A 26 -9.17 22.15 -14.63
N VAL A 27 -9.02 21.45 -13.50
CA VAL A 27 -7.73 21.09 -12.90
C VAL A 27 -7.18 19.88 -13.62
N LYS A 28 -6.01 20.02 -14.24
CA LYS A 28 -5.34 18.92 -14.91
C LYS A 28 -4.50 18.13 -13.91
N ILE A 29 -4.66 16.80 -13.90
CA ILE A 29 -3.98 15.90 -12.96
C ILE A 29 -3.15 14.88 -13.75
N ASP A 30 -1.84 14.93 -13.55
CA ASP A 30 -0.89 14.00 -14.17
C ASP A 30 -0.44 12.96 -13.14
N LEU A 31 -0.60 11.68 -13.42
CA LEU A 31 0.10 10.59 -12.74
C LEU A 31 1.43 10.33 -13.43
N ILE A 32 2.54 10.41 -12.70
CA ILE A 32 3.88 10.16 -13.24
C ILE A 32 4.49 8.97 -12.48
N HIS A 33 4.79 7.88 -13.18
CA HIS A 33 5.34 6.70 -12.51
C HIS A 33 6.28 5.89 -13.40
N SER A 34 7.12 5.07 -12.76
CA SER A 34 8.06 4.19 -13.43
C SER A 34 7.43 2.86 -13.79
N ARG A 35 7.81 2.29 -14.93
CA ARG A 35 7.50 0.88 -15.27
C ARG A 35 8.42 -0.13 -14.59
N PHE A 36 9.51 0.33 -13.99
CA PHE A 36 10.60 -0.52 -13.48
C PHE A 36 10.57 -0.70 -11.95
N ILE A 37 9.68 0.00 -11.27
CA ILE A 37 9.52 -0.11 -9.81
C ILE A 37 8.27 -0.93 -9.55
N ASN A 38 8.46 -2.15 -9.07
CA ASN A 38 7.37 -3.03 -8.69
C ASN A 38 6.95 -2.75 -7.24
N PRO A 39 5.65 -2.85 -6.91
CA PRO A 39 5.20 -2.84 -5.52
C PRO A 39 5.72 -4.09 -4.78
N ILE A 40 5.76 -4.01 -3.46
CA ILE A 40 6.06 -5.18 -2.61
C ILE A 40 4.87 -6.15 -2.73
N GLU A 41 5.14 -7.38 -3.21
CA GLU A 41 4.12 -8.37 -3.56
C GLU A 41 3.59 -9.17 -2.35
N VAL A 42 3.32 -8.51 -1.24
CA VAL A 42 2.83 -9.17 -0.03
C VAL A 42 1.32 -9.01 0.17
N GLY A 43 0.71 -8.14 -0.62
CA GLY A 43 -0.66 -7.66 -0.41
C GLY A 43 -0.72 -6.51 0.59
N GLU A 44 -1.80 -5.77 0.53
CA GLU A 44 -2.10 -4.71 1.47
C GLU A 44 -3.46 -4.88 2.12
N SER A 45 -3.63 -4.26 3.26
CA SER A 45 -4.84 -4.31 4.06
C SER A 45 -5.31 -2.91 4.40
N SER A 46 -6.51 -2.57 3.97
CA SER A 46 -7.06 -1.22 4.11
C SER A 46 -7.94 -1.04 5.36
N LEU A 47 -8.28 0.20 5.60
CA LEU A 47 -9.42 0.62 6.42
C LEU A 47 -10.67 0.80 5.54
N VAL A 48 -11.77 1.12 6.16
CA VAL A 48 -13.11 1.23 5.53
C VAL A 48 -13.22 2.34 4.48
N ASN A 49 -12.40 3.37 4.56
CA ASN A 49 -12.38 4.49 3.62
C ASN A 49 -11.82 4.10 2.23
N PHE A 50 -10.95 3.10 2.14
CA PHE A 50 -10.32 2.73 0.88
C PHE A 50 -11.29 2.10 -0.14
N PRO A 51 -12.07 1.04 0.19
CA PRO A 51 -13.07 0.52 -0.74
C PRO A 51 -14.15 1.57 -1.07
N HIS A 52 -14.46 2.48 -0.16
CA HIS A 52 -15.37 3.60 -0.45
C HIS A 52 -14.79 4.54 -1.51
N ALA A 53 -13.51 4.92 -1.39
CA ALA A 53 -12.84 5.75 -2.39
C ALA A 53 -12.77 5.06 -3.76
N LEU A 54 -12.45 3.76 -3.79
CA LEU A 54 -12.47 2.98 -5.04
C LEU A 54 -13.88 2.94 -5.65
N SER A 55 -14.92 2.80 -4.84
CA SER A 55 -16.30 2.78 -5.32
C SER A 55 -16.72 4.12 -5.90
N CYS A 56 -16.38 5.24 -5.26
CA CYS A 56 -16.70 6.57 -5.78
C CYS A 56 -15.89 6.91 -7.02
N GLY A 57 -14.59 6.67 -7.00
CA GLY A 57 -13.67 7.21 -8.00
C GLY A 57 -13.38 6.30 -9.20
N VAL A 58 -13.66 4.99 -9.11
CA VAL A 58 -13.44 4.03 -10.20
C VAL A 58 -14.51 2.95 -10.29
N ASP A 59 -15.69 3.22 -9.75
CA ASP A 59 -16.87 2.34 -9.79
C ASP A 59 -16.60 0.92 -9.26
N TYR A 60 -15.70 0.78 -8.27
CA TYR A 60 -15.39 -0.52 -7.68
C TYR A 60 -16.60 -1.10 -6.95
N VAL A 61 -16.98 -2.32 -7.34
CA VAL A 61 -18.00 -3.12 -6.66
C VAL A 61 -17.40 -4.48 -6.28
N HIS A 62 -17.21 -4.73 -4.98
CA HIS A 62 -16.49 -5.91 -4.50
C HIS A 62 -17.00 -7.23 -5.11
N HIS A 63 -18.31 -7.40 -5.24
CA HIS A 63 -18.92 -8.60 -5.79
C HIS A 63 -18.50 -8.89 -7.23
N PHE A 64 -18.25 -7.85 -8.04
CA PHE A 64 -17.89 -8.01 -9.46
C PHE A 64 -16.37 -7.92 -9.68
N ASP A 65 -15.68 -7.06 -8.93
CA ASP A 65 -14.31 -6.66 -9.22
C ASP A 65 -13.27 -7.35 -8.32
N SER A 66 -13.71 -8.12 -7.32
CA SER A 66 -12.80 -8.73 -6.34
C SER A 66 -11.78 -9.67 -6.98
N GLU A 67 -12.13 -10.39 -8.04
CA GLU A 67 -11.21 -11.28 -8.75
C GLU A 67 -10.14 -10.50 -9.53
N GLU A 68 -10.54 -9.43 -10.21
CA GLU A 68 -9.63 -8.56 -10.96
C GLU A 68 -8.62 -7.89 -10.03
N LEU A 69 -9.07 -7.35 -8.89
CA LEU A 69 -8.22 -6.73 -7.89
C LEU A 69 -7.50 -7.75 -6.98
N GLY A 70 -7.91 -9.03 -7.00
CA GLY A 70 -7.41 -10.06 -6.08
C GLY A 70 -7.79 -9.78 -4.64
N SER A 71 -8.93 -9.11 -4.40
CA SER A 71 -9.29 -8.60 -3.09
C SER A 71 -10.18 -9.55 -2.30
N THR A 72 -10.06 -9.48 -0.97
CA THR A 72 -10.93 -10.12 0.01
C THR A 72 -11.52 -9.09 0.97
N ILE A 73 -12.66 -9.39 1.56
CA ILE A 73 -13.29 -8.52 2.56
C ILE A 73 -12.49 -8.57 3.87
N LYS A 74 -12.48 -7.43 4.56
CA LYS A 74 -11.90 -7.29 5.90
C LYS A 74 -12.91 -6.61 6.83
N TYR A 75 -13.35 -7.32 7.85
CA TYR A 75 -14.28 -6.79 8.86
C TYR A 75 -13.60 -6.27 10.13
N GLY A 76 -12.29 -6.34 10.21
CA GLY A 76 -11.57 -5.87 11.39
C GLY A 76 -10.14 -6.37 11.48
N VAL A 77 -9.60 -6.36 12.69
CA VAL A 77 -8.24 -6.80 13.02
C VAL A 77 -8.28 -7.81 14.15
N LYS A 78 -7.58 -8.93 13.99
CA LYS A 78 -7.45 -9.99 15.00
C LYS A 78 -6.09 -9.91 15.68
N PHE A 79 -6.09 -9.59 16.97
CA PHE A 79 -4.89 -9.60 17.81
C PHE A 79 -4.74 -10.96 18.50
N LYS A 80 -3.55 -11.56 18.44
CA LYS A 80 -3.20 -12.81 19.11
C LYS A 80 -1.90 -12.62 19.89
N ASN A 81 -1.84 -13.15 21.11
CA ASN A 81 -0.70 -13.07 22.03
C ASN A 81 -0.31 -11.64 22.49
N TRP A 82 -1.14 -10.65 22.26
CA TRP A 82 -1.01 -9.32 22.84
C TRP A 82 -1.69 -9.26 24.21
N ASN A 83 -1.30 -8.30 25.07
CA ASN A 83 -1.90 -8.13 26.41
C ASN A 83 -3.43 -8.06 26.39
N LYS A 84 -4.00 -7.48 25.35
CA LYS A 84 -5.42 -7.49 25.05
C LYS A 84 -5.61 -8.18 23.69
N ALA A 85 -5.64 -9.50 23.75
CA ALA A 85 -5.93 -10.31 22.56
C ALA A 85 -7.44 -10.27 22.26
N GLY A 86 -7.80 -10.41 20.99
CA GLY A 86 -9.18 -10.45 20.56
C GLY A 86 -9.39 -9.94 19.15
N PHE A 87 -10.64 -9.93 18.72
CA PHE A 87 -11.06 -9.35 17.46
C PHE A 87 -11.60 -7.93 17.68
N ILE A 88 -11.09 -6.96 16.96
CA ILE A 88 -11.58 -5.59 16.93
C ILE A 88 -12.30 -5.40 15.59
N PRO A 89 -13.65 -5.44 15.59
CA PRO A 89 -14.43 -5.26 14.38
C PRO A 89 -14.43 -3.80 13.93
N PHE A 90 -14.65 -3.57 12.64
CA PHE A 90 -15.07 -2.29 12.13
C PHE A 90 -16.52 -2.00 12.53
N ALA A 91 -16.98 -0.77 12.34
CA ALA A 91 -18.37 -0.40 12.60
C ALA A 91 -19.34 -1.28 11.77
N SER A 92 -20.52 -1.55 12.34
CA SER A 92 -21.55 -2.36 11.66
C SER A 92 -21.87 -1.82 10.26
N GLY A 93 -21.91 -2.69 9.28
CA GLY A 93 -22.15 -2.34 7.89
C GLY A 93 -20.93 -1.77 7.14
N SER A 94 -19.78 -1.65 7.82
CA SER A 94 -18.54 -1.17 7.21
C SER A 94 -17.54 -2.31 7.01
N TYR A 95 -16.79 -2.25 5.93
CA TYR A 95 -15.69 -3.18 5.64
C TYR A 95 -14.51 -2.47 5.00
N GLY A 96 -13.33 -2.97 5.25
CA GLY A 96 -12.13 -2.72 4.47
C GLY A 96 -11.92 -3.85 3.47
N ILE A 97 -10.88 -3.75 2.67
CA ILE A 97 -10.43 -4.83 1.79
C ILE A 97 -8.96 -5.15 2.03
N GLN A 98 -8.60 -6.36 1.70
CA GLN A 98 -7.23 -6.81 1.54
C GLN A 98 -7.07 -7.10 0.04
N PHE A 99 -5.98 -6.66 -0.57
CA PHE A 99 -5.86 -6.68 -2.02
C PHE A 99 -4.42 -6.93 -2.49
N ASP A 100 -4.30 -7.40 -3.71
CA ASP A 100 -3.00 -7.59 -4.37
C ASP A 100 -2.48 -6.25 -4.90
N THR A 101 -1.39 -5.78 -4.33
CA THR A 101 -0.77 -4.49 -4.69
C THR A 101 -0.31 -4.43 -6.14
N THR A 102 0.02 -5.58 -6.74
CA THR A 102 0.43 -5.65 -8.15
C THR A 102 -0.73 -5.43 -9.11
N LYS A 103 -1.95 -5.75 -8.67
CA LYS A 103 -3.17 -5.62 -9.46
C LYS A 103 -3.80 -4.23 -9.36
N LEU A 104 -3.52 -3.49 -8.29
CA LEU A 104 -4.17 -2.19 -8.06
C LEU A 104 -3.93 -1.17 -9.20
N PRO A 105 -2.71 -0.95 -9.71
CA PRO A 105 -2.51 -0.06 -10.85
C PRO A 105 -3.23 -0.53 -12.12
N GLN A 106 -3.24 -1.84 -12.35
CA GLN A 106 -3.89 -2.45 -13.51
C GLN A 106 -5.41 -2.29 -13.47
N PHE A 107 -5.99 -2.29 -12.27
CA PHE A 107 -7.41 -2.07 -12.04
C PHE A 107 -7.80 -0.59 -12.13
N VAL A 108 -7.02 0.29 -11.49
CA VAL A 108 -7.38 1.71 -11.31
C VAL A 108 -7.08 2.54 -12.56
N ILE A 109 -5.86 2.45 -13.12
CA ILE A 109 -5.42 3.39 -14.16
C ILE A 109 -6.28 3.36 -15.42
N PRO A 110 -6.69 2.21 -15.97
CA PRO A 110 -7.60 2.17 -17.13
C PRO A 110 -8.94 2.87 -16.85
N ARG A 111 -9.52 2.65 -15.67
CA ARG A 111 -10.79 3.26 -15.26
C ARG A 111 -10.67 4.78 -15.12
N LEU A 112 -9.54 5.28 -14.60
CA LEU A 112 -9.28 6.72 -14.54
C LEU A 112 -9.23 7.36 -15.94
N HIS A 113 -8.66 6.68 -16.92
CA HIS A 113 -8.64 7.17 -18.32
C HIS A 113 -10.03 7.22 -18.94
N GLU A 114 -10.91 6.29 -18.60
CA GLU A 114 -12.28 6.23 -19.11
C GLU A 114 -13.19 7.28 -18.46
N MET A 115 -13.03 7.50 -17.15
CA MET A 115 -13.95 8.31 -16.36
C MET A 115 -13.57 9.80 -16.29
N TYR A 116 -12.27 10.14 -16.38
CA TYR A 116 -11.78 11.49 -16.09
C TYR A 116 -11.04 12.14 -17.27
N PRO A 117 -11.66 13.06 -18.02
CA PRO A 117 -11.03 13.71 -19.18
C PRO A 117 -9.89 14.67 -18.79
N ASN A 118 -9.78 15.02 -17.52
CA ASN A 118 -8.72 15.85 -16.95
C ASN A 118 -7.55 15.06 -16.37
N PHE A 119 -7.60 13.71 -16.40
CA PHE A 119 -6.54 12.80 -16.02
C PHE A 119 -5.55 12.55 -17.16
N SER A 120 -4.27 12.44 -16.86
CA SER A 120 -3.27 11.91 -17.78
C SER A 120 -2.18 11.11 -17.07
N GLU A 121 -1.69 10.08 -17.74
CA GLU A 121 -0.62 9.20 -17.28
C GLU A 121 0.67 9.49 -18.03
N ARG A 122 1.79 9.48 -17.31
CA ARG A 122 3.14 9.62 -17.86
C ARG A 122 4.06 8.54 -17.32
N LEU A 123 4.46 7.63 -18.19
CA LEU A 123 5.39 6.56 -17.86
C LEU A 123 6.83 7.06 -17.91
N LYS A 124 7.34 7.46 -16.75
CA LYS A 124 8.69 8.01 -16.60
C LYS A 124 9.22 7.82 -15.18
N THR A 125 10.47 7.38 -15.03
CA THR A 125 11.18 7.45 -13.76
C THR A 125 11.59 8.90 -13.51
N VAL A 126 11.02 9.52 -12.49
CA VAL A 126 11.32 10.89 -12.08
C VAL A 126 12.69 10.95 -11.41
N LYS A 127 13.54 11.84 -11.89
CA LYS A 127 14.90 12.05 -11.37
C LYS A 127 14.98 13.25 -10.42
N GLU A 128 14.24 14.31 -10.72
CA GLU A 128 14.32 15.55 -9.94
C GLU A 128 12.92 16.14 -9.70
N ILE A 129 12.66 16.52 -8.44
CA ILE A 129 11.55 17.38 -8.06
C ILE A 129 12.16 18.62 -7.40
N LYS A 130 11.88 19.82 -7.95
CA LYS A 130 12.52 21.06 -7.51
C LYS A 130 11.50 22.18 -7.33
N SER A 131 11.51 22.82 -6.18
CA SER A 131 10.74 24.04 -5.94
C SER A 131 11.24 25.21 -6.76
N LEU A 132 10.33 25.92 -7.42
CA LEU A 132 10.59 27.15 -8.19
C LEU A 132 9.90 28.38 -7.55
N GLY A 133 9.61 28.30 -6.26
CA GLY A 133 8.85 29.32 -5.51
C GLY A 133 7.36 29.09 -5.62
N LYS A 134 6.69 29.64 -6.62
CA LYS A 134 5.23 29.48 -6.82
C LYS A 134 4.82 28.20 -7.54
N GLN A 135 5.74 27.52 -8.15
CA GLN A 135 5.55 26.27 -8.90
C GLN A 135 6.58 25.24 -8.50
N VAL A 136 6.34 23.99 -8.89
CA VAL A 136 7.27 22.87 -8.71
C VAL A 136 7.61 22.29 -10.08
N SER A 137 8.88 22.04 -10.32
CA SER A 137 9.36 21.34 -11.52
C SER A 137 9.51 19.85 -11.23
N VAL A 138 8.96 19.01 -12.09
CA VAL A 138 9.23 17.58 -12.14
C VAL A 138 9.96 17.29 -13.44
N ASP A 139 11.27 17.04 -13.38
CA ASP A 139 12.14 16.84 -14.54
C ASP A 139 11.96 17.92 -15.63
N GLY A 140 11.88 19.19 -15.25
CA GLY A 140 11.70 20.33 -16.15
C GLY A 140 10.25 20.67 -16.50
N ASN A 141 9.27 19.82 -16.23
CA ASN A 141 7.84 20.14 -16.40
C ASN A 141 7.31 20.88 -15.17
N LYS A 142 6.59 21.97 -15.38
CA LYS A 142 6.07 22.82 -14.31
C LYS A 142 4.65 22.42 -13.89
N TYR A 143 4.43 22.40 -12.59
CA TYR A 143 3.15 22.13 -11.93
C TYR A 143 2.88 23.18 -10.85
N ASP A 144 1.62 23.42 -10.57
CA ASP A 144 1.22 24.28 -9.46
C ASP A 144 1.39 23.55 -8.12
N TYR A 145 1.12 22.24 -8.11
CA TYR A 145 1.33 21.35 -6.97
C TYR A 145 1.91 20.01 -7.42
N VAL A 146 2.74 19.43 -6.57
CA VAL A 146 3.29 18.08 -6.73
C VAL A 146 3.12 17.31 -5.43
N ILE A 147 2.57 16.10 -5.52
CA ILE A 147 2.46 15.16 -4.42
C ILE A 147 3.39 13.99 -4.70
N ASP A 148 4.42 13.86 -3.89
CA ASP A 148 5.45 12.82 -4.05
C ASP A 148 5.04 11.56 -3.27
N CYS A 149 4.68 10.52 -4.01
CA CYS A 149 4.26 9.21 -3.51
C CYS A 149 5.26 8.10 -3.90
N ARG A 150 6.54 8.42 -4.10
CA ARG A 150 7.56 7.46 -4.52
C ARG A 150 8.04 6.50 -3.43
N GLY A 151 7.56 6.65 -2.20
CA GLY A 151 8.01 5.88 -1.05
C GLY A 151 9.13 6.57 -0.29
N TYR A 152 10.18 5.84 0.07
CA TYR A 152 11.30 6.39 0.83
C TYR A 152 12.14 7.33 -0.04
N PRO A 153 12.52 8.52 0.46
CA PRO A 153 13.38 9.46 -0.23
C PRO A 153 14.83 8.93 -0.30
N GLU A 154 15.55 9.31 -1.36
CA GLU A 154 16.99 9.03 -1.47
C GLU A 154 17.83 9.98 -0.62
N ASP A 155 17.33 11.20 -0.36
CA ASP A 155 17.95 12.23 0.46
C ASP A 155 17.01 12.63 1.61
N TYR A 156 17.53 12.58 2.83
CA TYR A 156 16.80 12.88 4.06
C TYR A 156 17.13 14.26 4.63
N SER A 157 17.87 15.12 3.91
CA SER A 157 18.33 16.43 4.42
C SER A 157 17.19 17.36 4.84
N ASP A 158 16.03 17.26 4.16
CA ASP A 158 14.82 18.04 4.45
C ASP A 158 13.86 17.35 5.44
N TYR A 159 14.24 16.21 6.03
CA TYR A 159 13.40 15.43 6.93
C TYR A 159 13.88 15.50 8.39
N ILE A 160 12.92 15.45 9.30
CA ILE A 160 13.20 15.26 10.71
C ILE A 160 13.37 13.77 10.97
N ILE A 161 14.60 13.35 11.25
CA ILE A 161 14.90 11.95 11.57
C ILE A 161 14.65 11.72 13.05
N THR A 162 13.89 10.69 13.40
CA THR A 162 13.75 10.23 14.77
C THR A 162 14.79 9.16 15.09
N ASP A 163 15.36 9.22 16.29
CA ASP A 163 16.26 8.22 16.86
C ASP A 163 15.52 7.06 17.56
N LYS A 164 14.17 7.18 17.66
CA LYS A 164 13.32 6.17 18.31
C LYS A 164 12.60 5.35 17.28
N VAL A 165 13.24 4.30 16.82
CA VAL A 165 12.66 3.31 15.92
C VAL A 165 12.38 2.03 16.70
N TYR A 166 11.10 1.66 16.82
CA TYR A 166 10.72 0.43 17.54
C TYR A 166 10.94 -0.83 16.70
N LEU A 167 10.79 -0.71 15.38
CA LEU A 167 10.95 -1.79 14.42
C LEU A 167 11.63 -1.21 13.17
N ASP A 168 12.74 -1.77 12.80
CA ASP A 168 13.58 -1.30 11.68
C ASP A 168 13.78 -2.37 10.60
N SER A 169 13.37 -3.60 10.89
CA SER A 169 13.60 -4.75 10.03
C SER A 169 12.32 -5.53 9.81
N GLY A 170 12.20 -6.14 8.64
CA GLY A 170 11.04 -6.96 8.28
C GLY A 170 11.37 -7.99 7.22
N ILE A 171 10.68 -9.12 7.30
CA ILE A 171 10.68 -10.16 6.26
C ILE A 171 9.25 -10.41 5.84
N VAL A 172 9.04 -10.54 4.53
CA VAL A 172 7.72 -10.85 3.97
C VAL A 172 7.77 -12.17 3.21
N VAL A 173 6.70 -12.95 3.36
CA VAL A 173 6.57 -14.27 2.77
C VAL A 173 5.19 -14.44 2.20
N LYS A 174 5.08 -15.06 1.04
CA LYS A 174 3.82 -15.37 0.38
C LYS A 174 3.53 -16.86 0.47
N SER A 175 2.43 -17.22 1.10
CA SER A 175 1.89 -18.58 1.06
C SER A 175 0.96 -18.73 -0.14
N PHE A 176 1.08 -19.83 -0.88
CA PHE A 176 0.16 -20.15 -1.98
C PHE A 176 -1.14 -20.82 -1.51
N THR A 177 -1.40 -20.77 -0.20
CA THR A 177 -2.66 -21.21 0.39
C THR A 177 -3.44 -19.96 0.80
N PRO A 178 -4.65 -19.73 0.28
CA PRO A 178 -5.49 -18.62 0.72
C PRO A 178 -5.91 -18.82 2.17
N GLY A 179 -6.00 -17.74 2.92
CA GLY A 179 -6.62 -17.76 4.24
C GLY A 179 -8.15 -17.76 4.13
N ASP A 180 -8.81 -18.40 5.09
CA ASP A 180 -10.27 -18.53 5.17
C ASP A 180 -10.89 -17.56 6.19
N TRP A 181 -10.24 -16.43 6.46
CA TRP A 181 -10.68 -15.43 7.42
C TRP A 181 -10.81 -14.04 6.82
N GLU A 182 -11.68 -13.21 7.38
CA GLU A 182 -12.06 -11.88 6.87
C GLU A 182 -11.52 -10.74 7.76
N TYR A 183 -10.26 -10.84 8.17
CA TYR A 183 -9.56 -9.83 8.97
C TYR A 183 -8.05 -9.89 8.75
N THR A 184 -7.33 -8.88 9.19
CA THR A 184 -5.87 -8.95 9.25
C THR A 184 -5.46 -9.54 10.59
N TYR A 185 -4.60 -10.54 10.60
CA TYR A 185 -3.93 -11.00 11.80
C TYR A 185 -2.82 -10.06 12.23
N HIS A 186 -2.74 -9.84 13.56
CA HIS A 186 -1.59 -9.24 14.23
C HIS A 186 -1.20 -10.15 15.39
N ILE A 187 -0.09 -10.85 15.28
CA ILE A 187 0.35 -11.88 16.21
C ILE A 187 1.63 -11.41 16.88
N ALA A 188 1.60 -11.22 18.20
CA ALA A 188 2.81 -10.91 18.96
C ALA A 188 3.65 -12.17 19.17
N HIS A 189 4.95 -12.02 19.04
CA HIS A 189 6.00 -13.02 19.27
C HIS A 189 7.05 -12.49 20.23
N GLU A 190 7.92 -13.36 20.72
CA GLU A 190 8.97 -12.99 21.66
C GLU A 190 9.92 -11.94 21.08
N HIS A 191 10.25 -12.05 19.79
CA HIS A 191 11.25 -11.21 19.12
C HIS A 191 10.65 -10.18 18.15
N GLY A 192 9.32 -9.98 18.13
CA GLY A 192 8.66 -9.06 17.22
C GLY A 192 7.19 -9.38 17.06
N TRP A 193 6.61 -9.04 15.93
CA TRP A 193 5.21 -9.39 15.64
C TRP A 193 5.00 -9.70 14.16
N MET A 194 3.99 -10.48 13.88
CA MET A 194 3.64 -10.92 12.55
C MET A 194 2.26 -10.42 12.15
N PHE A 195 2.12 -10.01 10.88
CA PHE A 195 0.80 -9.81 10.28
C PHE A 195 0.48 -10.93 9.28
N GLY A 196 -0.82 -11.17 9.06
CA GLY A 196 -1.32 -12.09 8.04
C GLY A 196 -2.45 -11.45 7.25
N ILE A 197 -2.30 -11.43 5.92
CA ILE A 197 -3.21 -10.79 4.96
C ILE A 197 -3.72 -11.86 4.00
N PRO A 198 -4.95 -12.38 4.17
CA PRO A 198 -5.53 -13.34 3.24
C PRO A 198 -5.95 -12.64 1.94
N LEU A 199 -5.49 -13.18 0.83
CA LEU A 199 -5.92 -12.79 -0.51
C LEU A 199 -6.66 -13.97 -1.16
N GLN A 200 -7.29 -13.77 -2.31
CA GLN A 200 -8.08 -14.82 -2.96
C GLN A 200 -7.31 -16.11 -3.28
N LYS A 201 -6.04 -16.02 -3.63
CA LYS A 201 -5.23 -17.17 -4.05
C LYS A 201 -4.02 -17.44 -3.15
N THR A 202 -3.70 -16.50 -2.28
CA THR A 202 -2.48 -16.52 -1.46
C THR A 202 -2.76 -15.89 -0.11
N THR A 203 -1.84 -16.07 0.83
CA THR A 203 -1.79 -15.29 2.06
C THR A 203 -0.43 -14.61 2.15
N GLY A 204 -0.43 -13.30 2.30
CA GLY A 204 0.78 -12.52 2.60
C GLY A 204 1.04 -12.55 4.11
N TRP A 205 2.26 -12.88 4.49
CA TRP A 205 2.74 -12.84 5.86
C TRP A 205 3.93 -11.90 5.97
N GLY A 206 3.97 -11.07 6.99
CA GLY A 206 5.13 -10.25 7.30
C GLY A 206 5.50 -10.38 8.75
N TYR A 207 6.79 -10.47 9.04
CA TYR A 207 7.34 -10.46 10.38
C TYR A 207 8.23 -9.23 10.55
N LEU A 208 8.02 -8.50 11.63
CA LEU A 208 8.68 -7.25 11.93
C LEU A 208 9.40 -7.33 13.26
N TRP A 209 10.66 -6.85 13.31
CA TRP A 209 11.46 -6.86 14.54
C TRP A 209 12.38 -5.64 14.63
N ASN A 210 13.05 -5.50 15.76
CA ASN A 210 14.09 -4.50 15.97
C ASN A 210 15.46 -5.19 15.89
N SER A 211 16.30 -4.79 14.93
CA SER A 211 17.61 -5.38 14.68
C SER A 211 18.65 -5.13 15.78
N GLU A 212 18.46 -4.10 16.61
CA GLU A 212 19.31 -3.86 17.77
C GLU A 212 19.06 -4.85 18.92
N VAL A 213 17.89 -5.49 18.95
CA VAL A 213 17.47 -6.40 20.03
C VAL A 213 17.48 -7.84 19.59
N THR A 214 17.15 -8.11 18.33
CA THR A 214 16.93 -9.45 17.78
C THR A 214 17.72 -9.62 16.49
N SER A 215 18.53 -10.67 16.40
CA SER A 215 19.23 -11.00 15.17
C SER A 215 18.27 -11.50 14.09
N GLU A 216 18.64 -11.33 12.83
CA GLU A 216 17.87 -11.85 11.70
C GLU A 216 17.61 -13.35 11.81
N LEU A 217 18.59 -14.13 12.25
CA LEU A 217 18.47 -15.60 12.42
C LEU A 217 17.40 -15.97 13.47
N GLU A 218 17.36 -15.26 14.59
CA GLU A 218 16.32 -15.42 15.62
C GLU A 218 14.95 -15.02 15.10
N ALA A 219 14.89 -13.88 14.39
CA ALA A 219 13.66 -13.38 13.78
C ALA A 219 13.09 -14.38 12.76
N GLN A 220 13.93 -14.96 11.90
CA GLN A 220 13.52 -15.94 10.90
C GLN A 220 13.04 -17.27 11.50
N SER A 221 13.53 -17.66 12.68
CA SER A 221 13.13 -18.92 13.33
C SER A 221 11.66 -18.93 13.79
N ASN A 222 11.09 -17.76 14.06
CA ASN A 222 9.72 -17.61 14.57
C ASN A 222 8.62 -17.78 13.50
N PRO A 223 8.67 -17.11 12.34
CA PRO A 223 7.62 -17.27 11.32
C PRO A 223 7.62 -18.64 10.67
N VAL A 224 8.77 -19.32 10.56
CA VAL A 224 8.89 -20.66 9.98
C VAL A 224 8.11 -21.71 10.78
N SER A 225 8.09 -21.60 12.11
CA SER A 225 7.35 -22.54 12.97
C SER A 225 5.83 -22.39 12.85
N TYR A 226 5.33 -21.23 12.37
CA TYR A 226 3.90 -20.94 12.30
C TYR A 226 3.28 -21.21 10.93
N THR A 227 4.09 -21.16 9.88
CA THR A 227 3.55 -21.07 8.51
C THR A 227 3.81 -22.28 7.65
N HIS A 228 4.69 -23.23 8.04
CA HIS A 228 5.23 -24.29 7.17
C HIS A 228 5.75 -23.75 5.83
N LEU A 229 6.17 -22.47 5.82
CA LEU A 229 6.57 -21.74 4.63
C LEU A 229 8.02 -22.02 4.30
N ARG A 230 8.26 -22.41 3.06
CA ARG A 230 9.60 -22.27 2.47
C ARG A 230 9.83 -20.79 2.18
N ALA A 231 10.82 -20.19 2.83
CA ALA A 231 11.25 -18.83 2.55
C ALA A 231 11.64 -18.71 1.06
N HIS A 232 11.01 -17.79 0.35
CA HIS A 232 11.49 -17.31 -0.92
C HIS A 232 11.88 -15.85 -0.75
N GLU A 233 13.21 -15.65 -0.73
CA GLU A 233 13.98 -14.43 -0.93
C GLU A 233 13.71 -13.25 0.04
N THR A 234 14.76 -12.94 0.78
CA THR A 234 15.01 -11.68 1.46
C THR A 234 15.26 -10.59 0.41
N HIS A 235 14.48 -9.52 0.41
CA HIS A 235 14.86 -8.26 -0.23
C HIS A 235 15.38 -7.32 0.86
N GLU A 236 16.67 -7.04 0.81
CA GLU A 236 17.29 -5.93 1.52
C GLU A 236 16.79 -4.58 0.99
#